data_2c5a1d0e760aabe9446dafb334aba6c1
#
_entry.id   2c5a1d0e760aabe9446dafb334aba6c1
#
_cell.length_a   1.000
_cell.length_b   1.000
_cell.length_c   1.000
_cell.angle_alpha   90.00
_cell.angle_beta   90.00
_cell.angle_gamma   90.00
#
_symmetry.space_group_name_H-M   'P 1'
#
loop_
_entity.id
_entity.type
_entity.pdbx_description
1 polymer ?
#
loop_
_entity_poly.entity_id
_entity_poly.type
_entity_poly.pdbx_seq_one_letter_code
_entity_poly.pdbx_strand_id
1 'polypeptide(L)'
;MKANRLAAMVLLAVSALCSAQDKGLLSPQPLPALANPSAPNLPAKELFGRAVSAAKLPAETVGFYSKGCLAGAQQLPVNGPNWQVMRLSRNRNWGHPDLVGFLERFSRRAAEVSGWPGLLIGDMSQPRGGPMFTGHTSHQVGLDADIWLLPMPKQELTRLEREQLSSLNVVRADRLDVDPSAWTEKHLAVIRAAAMEPAVQRVLVNPAIKKAMCRTEKGQWWMGKLRPTAQHNYHFHVRLHCPPGDVSCTAQDPVPPGDGCDAGLDWWFTDEALNPKPG
;
A
#
# COMPACT_ATOMS: atom_id res chain seq x y z
N MET A 1 -55.44 -2.04 35.40
CA MET A 1 -54.40 -2.91 34.77
C MET A 1 -53.73 -2.12 33.65
N LYS A 2 -52.54 -1.61 33.87
CA LYS A 2 -51.76 -0.84 32.87
C LYS A 2 -50.69 -1.77 32.29
N ALA A 3 -50.77 -2.05 31.01
CA ALA A 3 -49.79 -2.86 30.29
C ALA A 3 -48.61 -1.98 29.88
N ASN A 4 -47.43 -2.24 30.44
CA ASN A 4 -46.17 -1.66 30.01
C ASN A 4 -45.71 -2.38 28.73
N ARG A 5 -45.62 -1.65 27.63
CA ARG A 5 -44.92 -2.10 26.43
C ARG A 5 -43.46 -1.71 26.54
N LEU A 6 -42.59 -2.67 26.79
CA LEU A 6 -41.13 -2.52 26.58
C LEU A 6 -40.87 -2.50 25.06
N ALA A 7 -40.38 -1.37 24.58
CA ALA A 7 -39.82 -1.28 23.24
C ALA A 7 -38.38 -1.83 23.27
N ALA A 8 -38.19 -2.96 22.62
CA ALA A 8 -36.83 -3.51 22.41
C ALA A 8 -36.13 -2.69 21.32
N MET A 9 -35.11 -1.97 21.72
CA MET A 9 -34.22 -1.22 20.83
C MET A 9 -33.22 -2.22 20.24
N VAL A 10 -33.41 -2.59 18.97
CA VAL A 10 -32.47 -3.41 18.23
C VAL A 10 -31.30 -2.50 17.83
N LEU A 11 -30.17 -2.63 18.52
CA LEU A 11 -28.90 -2.04 18.07
C LEU A 11 -28.41 -2.82 16.84
N LEU A 12 -28.61 -2.24 15.68
CA LEU A 12 -27.90 -2.66 14.48
C LEU A 12 -26.42 -2.29 14.64
N ALA A 13 -25.61 -3.29 14.97
CA ALA A 13 -24.16 -3.19 14.87
C ALA A 13 -23.81 -3.08 13.38
N VAL A 14 -23.60 -1.86 12.88
CA VAL A 14 -22.97 -1.61 11.60
C VAL A 14 -21.51 -2.04 11.75
N SER A 15 -21.18 -3.22 11.22
CA SER A 15 -19.81 -3.64 11.05
C SER A 15 -19.14 -2.63 10.11
N ALA A 16 -18.40 -1.68 10.67
CA ALA A 16 -17.53 -0.81 9.89
C ALA A 16 -16.50 -1.69 9.21
N LEU A 17 -16.68 -1.91 7.91
CA LEU A 17 -15.66 -2.47 7.04
C LEU A 17 -14.39 -1.64 7.27
N CYS A 18 -13.35 -2.28 7.80
CA CYS A 18 -12.07 -1.66 8.10
C CYS A 18 -11.56 -1.05 6.79
N SER A 19 -11.67 0.25 6.64
CA SER A 19 -11.20 0.96 5.46
C SER A 19 -9.67 1.00 5.54
N ALA A 20 -9.00 0.60 4.45
CA ALA A 20 -7.53 0.70 4.38
C ALA A 20 -7.01 2.16 4.48
N GLN A 21 -7.90 3.13 4.66
CA GLN A 21 -7.61 4.52 5.03
C GLN A 21 -7.66 4.75 6.56
N ASP A 22 -7.47 3.72 7.37
CA ASP A 22 -7.47 3.88 8.82
C ASP A 22 -6.58 5.04 9.26
N LYS A 23 -7.13 5.85 10.18
CA LYS A 23 -6.41 7.00 10.71
C LYS A 23 -5.28 6.55 11.62
N GLY A 24 -4.23 7.34 11.68
CA GLY A 24 -3.17 7.14 12.65
C GLY A 24 -3.50 7.77 14.00
N LEU A 25 -2.59 7.62 14.94
CA LEU A 25 -2.72 8.10 16.33
C LEU A 25 -1.69 9.21 16.61
N LEU A 26 -2.12 10.29 17.22
CA LEU A 26 -1.19 11.36 17.64
C LEU A 26 -0.27 10.90 18.79
N SER A 27 -0.77 10.04 19.64
CA SER A 27 -0.04 9.50 20.80
C SER A 27 -0.21 7.98 20.86
N PRO A 28 0.47 7.23 19.96
CA PRO A 28 0.42 5.77 19.98
C PRO A 28 1.00 5.26 21.31
N GLN A 29 0.25 4.39 22.00
CA GLN A 29 0.75 3.75 23.20
C GLN A 29 1.61 2.55 22.84
N PRO A 30 2.74 2.34 23.51
CA PRO A 30 3.52 1.14 23.35
C PRO A 30 2.67 -0.10 23.65
N LEU A 31 2.86 -1.14 22.87
CA LEU A 31 2.24 -2.43 23.17
C LEU A 31 2.79 -3.00 24.49
N PRO A 32 1.98 -3.65 25.30
CA PRO A 32 2.45 -4.27 26.55
C PRO A 32 3.54 -5.31 26.26
N ALA A 33 4.48 -5.46 27.19
CA ALA A 33 5.53 -6.46 27.06
C ALA A 33 4.94 -7.87 26.94
N LEU A 34 5.59 -8.72 26.13
CA LEU A 34 5.22 -10.12 26.03
C LEU A 34 5.62 -10.87 27.31
N ALA A 35 4.71 -11.66 27.84
CA ALA A 35 4.99 -12.47 29.03
C ALA A 35 6.09 -13.52 28.75
N ASN A 36 6.08 -14.11 27.55
CA ASN A 36 7.11 -15.05 27.09
C ASN A 36 7.44 -14.79 25.62
N PRO A 37 8.44 -13.95 25.30
CA PRO A 37 8.85 -13.67 23.92
C PRO A 37 9.42 -14.89 23.16
N SER A 38 9.83 -15.93 23.89
CA SER A 38 10.43 -17.16 23.34
C SER A 38 9.43 -18.31 23.22
N ALA A 39 8.14 -18.06 23.43
CA ALA A 39 7.13 -19.11 23.31
C ALA A 39 7.09 -19.64 21.86
N PRO A 40 7.19 -20.98 21.65
CA PRO A 40 7.33 -21.57 20.30
C PRO A 40 6.09 -21.37 19.42
N ASN A 41 4.94 -21.12 20.01
CA ASN A 41 3.66 -20.89 19.32
C ASN A 41 3.29 -19.40 19.23
N LEU A 42 4.21 -18.50 19.59
CA LEU A 42 3.95 -17.06 19.49
C LEU A 42 3.82 -16.64 18.02
N PRO A 43 2.70 -16.00 17.61
CA PRO A 43 2.57 -15.52 16.25
C PRO A 43 3.68 -14.51 15.89
N ALA A 44 4.32 -14.67 14.73
CA ALA A 44 5.43 -13.82 14.31
C ALA A 44 5.10 -12.32 14.34
N LYS A 45 3.85 -11.92 14.04
CA LYS A 45 3.41 -10.52 14.13
C LYS A 45 3.57 -9.91 15.53
N GLU A 46 3.56 -10.74 16.59
CA GLU A 46 3.75 -10.27 17.96
C GLU A 46 5.19 -9.80 18.21
N LEU A 47 6.16 -10.36 17.51
CA LEU A 47 7.56 -9.95 17.59
C LEU A 47 7.85 -8.80 16.62
N PHE A 48 7.51 -8.98 15.35
CA PHE A 48 7.81 -8.00 14.31
C PHE A 48 7.08 -6.66 14.53
N GLY A 49 5.79 -6.70 14.90
CA GLY A 49 4.99 -5.49 15.15
C GLY A 49 5.40 -4.68 16.38
N ARG A 50 6.28 -5.22 17.24
CA ARG A 50 6.85 -4.50 18.41
C ARG A 50 8.24 -3.94 18.14
N ALA A 51 8.85 -4.26 16.99
CA ALA A 51 10.14 -3.72 16.63
C ALA A 51 10.03 -2.21 16.34
N VAL A 52 10.76 -1.40 17.10
CA VAL A 52 10.74 0.06 16.95
C VAL A 52 11.90 0.59 16.10
N SER A 53 12.89 -0.25 15.80
CA SER A 53 14.08 0.08 15.02
C SER A 53 14.56 -1.11 14.20
N ALA A 54 15.32 -0.82 13.13
CA ALA A 54 15.95 -1.83 12.30
C ALA A 54 16.94 -2.70 13.09
N ALA A 55 17.18 -3.91 12.61
CA ALA A 55 18.31 -4.72 13.06
C ALA A 55 19.63 -4.08 12.62
N LYS A 56 20.64 -4.11 13.49
CA LYS A 56 22.00 -3.62 13.15
C LYS A 56 22.76 -4.70 12.38
N LEU A 57 22.33 -4.95 11.17
CA LEU A 57 22.85 -5.96 10.23
C LEU A 57 22.97 -5.30 8.85
N PRO A 58 23.74 -5.89 7.92
CA PRO A 58 23.64 -5.53 6.51
C PRO A 58 22.19 -5.64 6.00
N ALA A 59 21.85 -4.87 4.98
CA ALA A 59 20.55 -4.94 4.37
C ALA A 59 20.38 -6.28 3.66
N GLU A 60 19.31 -7.00 3.99
CA GLU A 60 19.00 -8.30 3.41
C GLU A 60 17.48 -8.54 3.46
N THR A 61 16.92 -8.87 2.31
CA THR A 61 15.53 -9.30 2.17
C THR A 61 15.45 -10.82 2.35
N VAL A 62 14.67 -11.31 3.31
CA VAL A 62 14.57 -12.74 3.60
C VAL A 62 13.15 -13.22 3.30
N GLY A 63 13.02 -14.20 2.41
CA GLY A 63 11.77 -14.85 2.07
C GLY A 63 10.96 -14.08 1.00
N PHE A 64 9.65 -14.27 1.04
CA PHE A 64 8.71 -13.77 0.05
C PHE A 64 7.96 -12.54 0.56
N TYR A 65 7.43 -11.69 -0.33
CA TYR A 65 6.75 -10.42 -0.04
C TYR A 65 5.66 -10.50 1.03
N SER A 66 4.96 -11.65 1.14
CA SER A 66 3.91 -11.90 2.13
C SER A 66 4.29 -12.97 3.18
N LYS A 67 5.53 -13.44 3.15
CA LYS A 67 6.07 -14.43 4.10
C LYS A 67 7.58 -14.26 4.21
N GLY A 68 8.01 -13.22 4.90
CA GLY A 68 9.42 -12.90 5.01
C GLY A 68 9.71 -11.87 6.08
N CYS A 69 10.93 -11.35 6.06
CA CYS A 69 11.38 -10.28 6.95
C CYS A 69 12.50 -9.47 6.28
N LEU A 70 12.97 -8.43 6.97
CA LEU A 70 14.00 -7.51 6.48
C LEU A 70 15.06 -7.29 7.57
N ALA A 71 16.31 -7.59 7.25
CA ALA A 71 17.45 -7.16 8.03
C ALA A 71 17.96 -5.80 7.53
N GLY A 72 18.62 -5.03 8.38
CA GLY A 72 19.31 -3.80 8.01
C GLY A 72 18.43 -2.76 7.27
N ALA A 73 17.15 -2.68 7.62
CA ALA A 73 16.22 -1.73 6.99
C ALA A 73 16.73 -0.28 7.10
N GLN A 74 16.50 0.49 6.06
CA GLN A 74 16.68 1.94 6.03
C GLN A 74 15.34 2.64 6.20
N GLN A 75 15.32 3.70 7.01
CA GLN A 75 14.13 4.53 7.15
C GLN A 75 14.08 5.58 6.04
N LEU A 76 12.96 5.67 5.32
CA LEU A 76 12.72 6.79 4.42
C LEU A 76 12.55 8.07 5.27
N PRO A 77 13.32 9.15 5.01
CA PRO A 77 13.13 10.42 5.69
C PRO A 77 11.67 10.88 5.61
N VAL A 78 11.16 11.43 6.73
CA VAL A 78 9.75 11.85 6.81
C VAL A 78 9.38 12.88 5.74
N ASN A 79 10.33 13.73 5.39
CA ASN A 79 10.21 14.75 4.34
C ASN A 79 11.36 14.64 3.35
N GLY A 80 11.04 14.93 2.10
CA GLY A 80 12.01 15.17 1.05
C GLY A 80 11.51 16.23 0.08
N PRO A 81 12.31 16.59 -0.93
CA PRO A 81 11.94 17.63 -1.88
C PRO A 81 10.59 17.39 -2.58
N ASN A 82 10.28 16.11 -2.85
CA ASN A 82 9.10 15.71 -3.60
C ASN A 82 8.32 14.57 -2.92
N TRP A 83 8.47 14.38 -1.61
CA TRP A 83 7.64 13.43 -0.88
C TRP A 83 7.42 13.86 0.57
N GLN A 84 6.34 13.36 1.15
CA GLN A 84 6.05 13.39 2.59
C GLN A 84 5.47 12.05 3.01
N VAL A 85 5.97 11.49 4.12
CA VAL A 85 5.49 10.24 4.67
C VAL A 85 4.21 10.46 5.48
N MET A 86 3.24 9.56 5.32
CA MET A 86 1.96 9.58 6.01
C MET A 86 1.91 8.53 7.12
N ARG A 87 0.98 8.68 8.09
CA ARG A 87 0.73 7.69 9.16
C ARG A 87 1.98 7.37 9.99
N LEU A 88 2.73 8.39 10.42
CA LEU A 88 3.98 8.24 11.18
C LEU A 88 3.82 7.39 12.45
N SER A 89 2.63 7.40 13.07
CA SER A 89 2.30 6.59 14.25
C SER A 89 2.42 5.08 14.01
N ARG A 90 2.36 4.64 12.76
CA ARG A 90 2.48 3.22 12.39
C ARG A 90 3.91 2.74 12.35
N ASN A 91 4.90 3.65 12.27
CA ASN A 91 6.32 3.33 12.11
C ASN A 91 6.57 2.39 10.92
N ARG A 92 5.97 2.69 9.77
CA ARG A 92 5.98 1.85 8.55
C ARG A 92 6.62 2.55 7.35
N ASN A 93 7.61 3.39 7.59
CA ASN A 93 8.41 4.05 6.55
C ASN A 93 9.82 3.44 6.45
N TRP A 94 9.92 2.11 6.58
CA TRP A 94 11.16 1.37 6.48
C TRP A 94 11.18 0.51 5.21
N GLY A 95 12.35 0.32 4.63
CA GLY A 95 12.50 -0.51 3.44
C GLY A 95 13.93 -0.99 3.26
N HIS A 96 14.13 -1.88 2.29
CA HIS A 96 15.45 -2.15 1.76
C HIS A 96 16.04 -0.84 1.19
N PRO A 97 17.35 -0.58 1.25
CA PRO A 97 17.97 0.62 0.68
C PRO A 97 17.57 0.89 -0.78
N ASP A 98 17.40 -0.17 -1.58
CA ASP A 98 16.95 -0.05 -2.97
C ASP A 98 15.54 0.55 -3.09
N LEU A 99 14.62 0.17 -2.18
CA LEU A 99 13.28 0.77 -2.14
C LEU A 99 13.33 2.23 -1.72
N VAL A 100 14.12 2.55 -0.70
CA VAL A 100 14.28 3.95 -0.24
C VAL A 100 14.85 4.80 -1.36
N GLY A 101 15.96 4.38 -1.97
CA GLY A 101 16.56 5.10 -3.09
C GLY A 101 15.65 5.18 -4.33
N PHE A 102 14.84 4.14 -4.60
CA PHE A 102 13.81 4.19 -5.64
C PHE A 102 12.77 5.28 -5.33
N LEU A 103 12.20 5.31 -4.12
CA LEU A 103 11.17 6.29 -3.75
C LEU A 103 11.68 7.73 -3.83
N GLU A 104 12.92 7.99 -3.44
CA GLU A 104 13.56 9.31 -3.55
C GLU A 104 13.66 9.77 -5.02
N ARG A 105 14.13 8.90 -5.92
CA ARG A 105 14.23 9.19 -7.36
C ARG A 105 12.86 9.29 -8.01
N PHE A 106 11.99 8.33 -7.71
CA PHE A 106 10.67 8.25 -8.31
C PHE A 106 9.77 9.42 -7.91
N SER A 107 9.85 9.90 -6.66
CA SER A 107 9.08 11.08 -6.23
C SER A 107 9.42 12.33 -7.06
N ARG A 108 10.69 12.52 -7.42
CA ARG A 108 11.11 13.58 -8.33
C ARG A 108 10.55 13.37 -9.74
N ARG A 109 10.69 12.14 -10.26
CA ARG A 109 10.16 11.79 -11.58
C ARG A 109 8.65 11.97 -11.66
N ALA A 110 7.91 11.58 -10.61
CA ALA A 110 6.48 11.77 -10.53
C ALA A 110 6.08 13.25 -10.57
N ALA A 111 6.81 14.11 -9.85
CA ALA A 111 6.61 15.55 -9.89
C ALA A 111 6.82 16.12 -11.31
N GLU A 112 7.88 15.71 -11.99
CA GLU A 112 8.19 16.14 -13.36
C GLU A 112 7.08 15.77 -14.35
N VAL A 113 6.58 14.52 -14.32
CA VAL A 113 5.62 14.04 -15.33
C VAL A 113 4.19 14.48 -15.07
N SER A 114 3.84 14.80 -13.82
CA SER A 114 2.47 15.15 -13.43
C SER A 114 2.27 16.63 -13.14
N GLY A 115 3.33 17.35 -12.83
CA GLY A 115 3.26 18.70 -12.27
C GLY A 115 2.71 18.75 -10.84
N TRP A 116 2.66 17.61 -10.13
CA TRP A 116 2.41 17.59 -8.69
C TRP A 116 3.62 18.11 -7.92
N PRO A 117 3.46 18.69 -6.73
CA PRO A 117 4.62 19.04 -5.90
C PRO A 117 5.45 17.79 -5.49
N GLY A 118 4.80 16.64 -5.42
CA GLY A 118 5.40 15.38 -5.05
C GLY A 118 4.36 14.33 -4.65
N LEU A 119 4.81 13.32 -3.94
CA LEU A 119 4.03 12.16 -3.53
C LEU A 119 3.78 12.12 -2.02
N LEU A 120 2.63 11.59 -1.62
CA LEU A 120 2.37 11.16 -0.25
C LEU A 120 2.66 9.66 -0.15
N ILE A 121 3.68 9.30 0.61
CA ILE A 121 4.10 7.91 0.79
C ILE A 121 3.36 7.34 2.01
N GLY A 122 2.58 6.30 1.75
CA GLY A 122 1.86 5.54 2.78
C GLY A 122 2.73 4.49 3.46
N ASP A 123 2.12 3.33 3.75
CA ASP A 123 2.84 2.24 4.39
C ASP A 123 3.89 1.63 3.44
N MET A 124 5.09 1.44 3.96
CA MET A 124 6.17 0.61 3.45
C MET A 124 6.26 -0.64 4.33
N SER A 125 7.44 -0.97 4.84
CA SER A 125 7.64 -2.05 5.79
C SER A 125 7.76 -1.53 7.23
N GLN A 126 7.64 -2.44 8.20
CA GLN A 126 8.06 -2.24 9.59
C GLN A 126 9.60 -2.26 9.69
N PRO A 127 10.20 -1.81 10.82
CA PRO A 127 11.65 -1.72 10.99
C PRO A 127 12.44 -3.00 10.72
N ARG A 128 11.80 -4.17 10.90
CA ARG A 128 12.39 -5.50 10.65
C ARG A 128 11.59 -6.33 9.65
N GLY A 129 10.71 -5.68 8.90
CA GLY A 129 9.78 -6.42 8.04
C GLY A 129 8.82 -7.28 8.83
N GLY A 130 8.47 -8.43 8.27
CA GLY A 130 7.59 -9.41 8.89
C GLY A 130 6.12 -9.03 8.87
N PRO A 131 5.24 -9.95 9.35
CA PRO A 131 3.80 -9.73 9.35
C PRO A 131 3.39 -8.61 10.31
N MET A 132 2.45 -7.79 9.87
CA MET A 132 1.88 -6.66 10.61
C MET A 132 0.69 -7.08 11.46
N PHE A 133 0.37 -6.33 12.51
CA PHE A 133 -0.84 -6.56 13.31
C PHE A 133 -2.11 -6.31 12.50
N THR A 134 -2.09 -5.28 11.67
CA THR A 134 -3.24 -4.83 10.87
C THR A 134 -2.79 -4.39 9.47
N GLY A 135 -3.71 -4.44 8.51
CA GLY A 135 -3.49 -3.94 7.16
C GLY A 135 -2.94 -5.02 6.23
N HIS A 136 -1.75 -4.82 5.76
CA HIS A 136 -1.20 -5.50 4.59
C HIS A 136 -0.84 -6.98 4.81
N THR A 137 -1.13 -7.81 3.81
CA THR A 137 -0.61 -9.19 3.73
C THR A 137 0.85 -9.20 3.28
N SER A 138 1.23 -8.28 2.39
CA SER A 138 2.62 -8.08 1.92
C SER A 138 3.35 -6.99 2.73
N HIS A 139 4.31 -6.31 2.16
CA HIS A 139 5.20 -5.35 2.84
C HIS A 139 6.15 -5.97 3.87
N GLN A 140 6.34 -7.28 3.83
CA GLN A 140 7.10 -7.98 4.86
C GLN A 140 8.62 -7.96 4.64
N VAL A 141 9.06 -7.73 3.40
CA VAL A 141 10.47 -7.85 3.01
C VAL A 141 11.11 -6.51 2.61
N GLY A 142 10.40 -5.39 2.79
CA GLY A 142 10.93 -4.05 2.53
C GLY A 142 11.09 -3.68 1.07
N LEU A 143 10.36 -4.34 0.15
CA LEU A 143 10.38 -4.06 -1.29
C LEU A 143 9.04 -3.53 -1.82
N ASP A 144 8.09 -3.28 -0.94
CA ASP A 144 6.73 -2.80 -1.25
C ASP A 144 6.51 -1.41 -0.66
N ALA A 145 5.80 -0.54 -1.37
CA ALA A 145 5.37 0.77 -0.88
C ALA A 145 4.01 1.17 -1.44
N ASP A 146 3.16 1.72 -0.58
CA ASP A 146 1.91 2.37 -0.97
C ASP A 146 2.14 3.84 -1.29
N ILE A 147 1.67 4.29 -2.42
CA ILE A 147 1.76 5.68 -2.87
C ILE A 147 0.34 6.21 -3.04
N TRP A 148 0.00 7.26 -2.31
CA TRP A 148 -1.33 7.83 -2.32
C TRP A 148 -1.67 8.48 -3.65
N LEU A 149 -2.94 8.37 -4.07
CA LEU A 149 -3.46 9.07 -5.25
C LEU A 149 -3.81 10.54 -4.97
N LEU A 150 -3.66 10.99 -3.72
CA LEU A 150 -3.72 12.39 -3.36
C LEU A 150 -2.36 13.04 -3.59
N PRO A 151 -2.26 14.12 -4.41
CA PRO A 151 -1.01 14.86 -4.57
C PRO A 151 -0.47 15.40 -3.25
N MET A 152 0.84 15.41 -3.09
CA MET A 152 1.49 16.11 -1.97
C MET A 152 1.16 17.60 -2.02
N PRO A 153 0.76 18.25 -0.92
CA PRO A 153 0.63 19.70 -0.87
C PRO A 153 2.00 20.40 -0.92
N LYS A 154 2.03 21.67 -1.30
CA LYS A 154 3.27 22.46 -1.33
C LYS A 154 3.86 22.71 0.05
N GLN A 155 2.98 22.86 1.07
CA GLN A 155 3.38 23.02 2.46
C GLN A 155 3.68 21.70 3.12
N GLU A 156 4.57 21.72 4.09
CA GLU A 156 4.79 20.57 4.95
C GLU A 156 3.56 20.30 5.82
N LEU A 157 3.11 19.04 5.79
CA LEU A 157 2.00 18.59 6.61
C LEU A 157 2.41 18.48 8.09
N THR A 158 1.58 18.96 8.97
CA THR A 158 1.69 18.78 10.41
C THR A 158 1.52 17.30 10.77
N ARG A 159 1.97 16.90 11.96
CA ARG A 159 1.74 15.53 12.48
C ARG A 159 0.25 15.16 12.48
N LEU A 160 -0.62 16.08 12.89
CA LEU A 160 -2.07 15.84 12.88
C LEU A 160 -2.59 15.54 11.47
N GLU A 161 -2.21 16.34 10.49
CA GLU A 161 -2.62 16.13 9.11
C GLU A 161 -2.13 14.79 8.56
N ARG A 162 -0.87 14.40 8.83
CA ARG A 162 -0.33 13.10 8.41
C ARG A 162 -1.11 11.93 9.00
N GLU A 163 -1.62 12.05 10.21
CA GLU A 163 -2.41 11.01 10.87
C GLU A 163 -3.88 11.01 10.43
N GLN A 164 -4.45 12.18 10.09
CA GLN A 164 -5.90 12.34 9.90
C GLN A 164 -6.35 12.60 8.46
N LEU A 165 -5.46 13.08 7.57
CA LEU A 165 -5.81 13.30 6.17
C LEU A 165 -6.21 11.98 5.50
N SER A 166 -7.26 11.97 4.70
CA SER A 166 -7.62 10.85 3.84
C SER A 166 -7.02 11.02 2.45
N SER A 167 -6.59 9.94 1.83
CA SER A 167 -6.20 9.96 0.43
C SER A 167 -7.43 10.10 -0.49
N LEU A 168 -7.20 10.48 -1.75
CA LEU A 168 -8.23 10.65 -2.74
C LEU A 168 -8.71 9.29 -3.26
N ASN A 169 -10.00 8.99 -3.12
CA ASN A 169 -10.61 7.87 -3.81
C ASN A 169 -10.90 8.28 -5.27
N VAL A 170 -10.26 7.61 -6.22
CA VAL A 170 -10.41 7.90 -7.65
C VAL A 170 -11.35 6.94 -8.37
N VAL A 171 -12.04 6.05 -7.64
CA VAL A 171 -12.94 5.04 -8.20
C VAL A 171 -14.38 5.36 -7.80
N ARG A 172 -15.31 5.21 -8.73
CA ARG A 172 -16.73 5.41 -8.52
C ARG A 172 -17.29 4.49 -7.43
N ALA A 173 -18.40 4.90 -6.83
CA ALA A 173 -19.06 4.12 -5.79
C ALA A 173 -19.53 2.72 -6.27
N ASP A 174 -19.92 2.60 -7.55
CA ASP A 174 -20.29 1.33 -8.17
C ASP A 174 -19.08 0.41 -8.48
N ARG A 175 -17.87 0.91 -8.32
CA ARG A 175 -16.58 0.22 -8.57
C ARG A 175 -16.36 -0.22 -10.02
N LEU A 176 -17.19 0.22 -10.96
CA LEU A 176 -17.13 -0.20 -12.36
C LEU A 176 -16.18 0.64 -13.21
N ASP A 177 -15.80 1.84 -12.74
CA ASP A 177 -14.88 2.73 -13.43
C ASP A 177 -14.25 3.75 -12.47
N VAL A 178 -13.29 4.53 -12.98
CA VAL A 178 -12.77 5.69 -12.27
C VAL A 178 -13.81 6.81 -12.20
N ASP A 179 -13.71 7.62 -11.15
CA ASP A 179 -14.54 8.82 -11.00
C ASP A 179 -13.91 9.96 -11.83
N PRO A 180 -14.60 10.46 -12.88
CA PRO A 180 -14.06 11.51 -13.74
C PRO A 180 -13.83 12.84 -13.03
N SER A 181 -14.43 13.06 -11.86
CA SER A 181 -14.18 14.25 -11.03
C SER A 181 -12.90 14.15 -10.21
N ALA A 182 -12.40 12.94 -9.98
CA ALA A 182 -11.21 12.67 -9.15
C ALA A 182 -10.02 12.17 -9.98
N TRP A 183 -10.25 11.28 -10.94
CA TRP A 183 -9.22 10.73 -11.81
C TRP A 183 -8.80 11.74 -12.88
N THR A 184 -7.50 11.92 -13.07
CA THR A 184 -6.94 12.85 -14.07
C THR A 184 -5.77 12.21 -14.83
N GLU A 185 -5.37 12.81 -15.94
CA GLU A 185 -4.17 12.45 -16.69
C GLU A 185 -2.89 12.49 -15.84
N LYS A 186 -2.87 13.27 -14.77
CA LYS A 186 -1.73 13.30 -13.84
C LYS A 186 -1.58 11.99 -13.06
N HIS A 187 -2.70 11.37 -12.65
CA HIS A 187 -2.70 10.06 -12.01
C HIS A 187 -2.17 9.00 -12.98
N LEU A 188 -2.68 9.01 -14.22
CA LEU A 188 -2.20 8.11 -15.28
C LEU A 188 -0.69 8.28 -15.50
N ALA A 189 -0.19 9.52 -15.61
CA ALA A 189 1.22 9.80 -15.84
C ALA A 189 2.12 9.28 -14.70
N VAL A 190 1.70 9.44 -13.45
CA VAL A 190 2.45 8.93 -12.28
C VAL A 190 2.48 7.41 -12.27
N ILE A 191 1.34 6.74 -12.45
CA ILE A 191 1.28 5.26 -12.45
C ILE A 191 2.06 4.69 -13.63
N ARG A 192 1.96 5.30 -14.82
CA ARG A 192 2.77 4.93 -15.99
C ARG A 192 4.27 5.04 -15.68
N ALA A 193 4.69 6.17 -15.12
CA ALA A 193 6.09 6.38 -14.76
C ALA A 193 6.59 5.32 -13.77
N ALA A 194 5.77 4.92 -12.77
CA ALA A 194 6.11 3.84 -11.85
C ALA A 194 6.28 2.50 -12.57
N ALA A 195 5.35 2.14 -13.47
CA ALA A 195 5.42 0.88 -14.21
C ALA A 195 6.59 0.82 -15.20
N MET A 196 7.04 1.96 -15.72
CA MET A 196 8.18 2.03 -16.62
C MET A 196 9.53 1.91 -15.91
N GLU A 197 9.58 2.08 -14.58
CA GLU A 197 10.82 1.93 -13.82
C GLU A 197 11.35 0.48 -13.90
N PRO A 198 12.64 0.28 -14.25
CA PRO A 198 13.21 -1.07 -14.37
C PRO A 198 13.19 -1.85 -13.03
N ALA A 199 13.38 -1.17 -11.90
CA ALA A 199 13.37 -1.79 -10.58
C ALA A 199 11.98 -2.30 -10.18
N VAL A 200 10.90 -1.75 -10.77
CA VAL A 200 9.52 -2.12 -10.46
C VAL A 200 9.12 -3.40 -11.19
N GLN A 201 8.78 -4.42 -10.43
CA GLN A 201 8.24 -5.67 -10.93
C GLN A 201 6.74 -5.58 -11.20
N ARG A 202 5.99 -4.96 -10.28
CA ARG A 202 4.53 -4.84 -10.33
C ARG A 202 4.07 -3.51 -9.76
N VAL A 203 2.95 -3.04 -10.30
CA VAL A 203 2.16 -1.96 -9.72
C VAL A 203 0.75 -2.50 -9.50
N LEU A 204 0.33 -2.64 -8.23
CA LEU A 204 -1.01 -3.08 -7.89
C LEU A 204 -1.94 -1.88 -7.89
N VAL A 205 -3.03 -1.98 -8.63
CA VAL A 205 -4.02 -0.90 -8.80
C VAL A 205 -5.44 -1.45 -8.71
N ASN A 206 -6.40 -0.60 -8.38
CA ASN A 206 -7.81 -0.99 -8.50
C ASN A 206 -8.12 -1.41 -9.94
N PRO A 207 -8.98 -2.43 -10.16
CA PRO A 207 -9.39 -2.85 -11.50
C PRO A 207 -9.95 -1.72 -12.36
N ALA A 208 -10.71 -0.78 -11.78
CA ALA A 208 -11.23 0.39 -12.49
C ALA A 208 -10.11 1.32 -12.99
N ILE A 209 -9.02 1.47 -12.22
CA ILE A 209 -7.82 2.21 -12.66
C ILE A 209 -7.16 1.49 -13.84
N LYS A 210 -6.97 0.16 -13.74
CA LYS A 210 -6.43 -0.63 -14.86
C LYS A 210 -7.28 -0.48 -16.12
N LYS A 211 -8.61 -0.58 -15.99
CA LYS A 211 -9.57 -0.39 -17.09
C LYS A 211 -9.45 1.00 -17.71
N ALA A 212 -9.36 2.05 -16.88
CA ALA A 212 -9.16 3.41 -17.37
C ALA A 212 -7.88 3.54 -18.19
N MET A 213 -6.77 2.96 -17.72
CA MET A 213 -5.50 2.98 -18.42
C MET A 213 -5.52 2.14 -19.70
N CYS A 214 -6.27 1.03 -19.73
CA CYS A 214 -6.45 0.23 -20.95
C CYS A 214 -7.11 1.01 -22.10
N ARG A 215 -7.87 2.06 -21.83
CA ARG A 215 -8.52 2.88 -22.88
C ARG A 215 -7.51 3.67 -23.74
N THR A 216 -6.40 4.06 -23.14
CA THR A 216 -5.38 4.91 -23.80
C THR A 216 -4.04 4.24 -23.97
N GLU A 217 -3.68 3.26 -23.14
CA GLU A 217 -2.34 2.66 -23.07
C GLU A 217 -2.32 1.18 -23.49
N LYS A 218 -3.40 0.67 -24.09
CA LYS A 218 -3.47 -0.72 -24.58
C LYS A 218 -2.32 -1.02 -25.54
N GLY A 219 -1.71 -2.21 -25.38
CA GLY A 219 -0.58 -2.65 -26.19
C GLY A 219 0.79 -2.17 -25.70
N GLN A 220 0.87 -1.30 -24.71
CA GLN A 220 2.14 -0.86 -24.14
C GLN A 220 2.78 -1.97 -23.29
N TRP A 221 4.08 -2.22 -23.47
CA TRP A 221 4.80 -3.30 -22.79
C TRP A 221 4.75 -3.24 -21.26
N TRP A 222 4.75 -2.04 -20.70
CA TRP A 222 4.72 -1.83 -19.24
C TRP A 222 3.34 -2.08 -18.61
N MET A 223 2.27 -2.10 -19.42
CA MET A 223 0.92 -2.34 -18.94
C MET A 223 0.76 -3.71 -18.27
N GLY A 224 1.53 -4.72 -18.68
CA GLY A 224 1.55 -6.02 -18.01
C GLY A 224 1.97 -5.97 -16.55
N LYS A 225 2.78 -4.98 -16.15
CA LYS A 225 3.17 -4.76 -14.75
C LYS A 225 2.02 -4.23 -13.88
N LEU A 226 1.01 -3.59 -14.46
CA LEU A 226 -0.17 -3.12 -13.75
C LEU A 226 -1.10 -4.30 -13.47
N ARG A 227 -1.18 -4.69 -12.20
CA ARG A 227 -1.97 -5.85 -11.76
C ARG A 227 -3.22 -5.40 -11.04
N PRO A 228 -4.41 -5.75 -11.54
CA PRO A 228 -5.65 -5.44 -10.86
C PRO A 228 -5.70 -6.16 -9.52
N THR A 229 -6.09 -5.43 -8.49
CA THR A 229 -6.16 -5.92 -7.11
C THR A 229 -7.32 -5.24 -6.40
N ALA A 230 -8.11 -5.99 -5.64
CA ALA A 230 -9.22 -5.44 -4.86
C ALA A 230 -8.73 -4.29 -3.96
N GLN A 231 -9.65 -3.38 -3.61
CA GLN A 231 -9.31 -2.13 -2.93
C GLN A 231 -8.42 -1.24 -3.83
N HIS A 232 -7.28 -0.73 -3.41
CA HIS A 232 -6.33 0.11 -4.18
C HIS A 232 -7.01 1.26 -4.97
N ASN A 233 -8.06 1.82 -4.42
CA ASN A 233 -8.86 2.88 -5.05
C ASN A 233 -8.43 4.30 -4.63
N TYR A 234 -7.53 4.42 -3.63
CA TYR A 234 -7.00 5.68 -3.12
C TYR A 234 -5.46 5.69 -3.00
N HIS A 235 -4.80 4.59 -3.32
CA HIS A 235 -3.36 4.44 -3.48
C HIS A 235 -3.08 3.40 -4.56
N PHE A 236 -1.90 3.44 -5.12
CA PHE A 236 -1.33 2.32 -5.85
C PHE A 236 -0.14 1.78 -5.07
N HIS A 237 0.13 0.50 -5.25
CA HIS A 237 1.19 -0.19 -4.54
C HIS A 237 2.29 -0.57 -5.52
N VAL A 238 3.52 -0.15 -5.27
CA VAL A 238 4.68 -0.57 -6.05
C VAL A 238 5.38 -1.73 -5.35
N ARG A 239 5.84 -2.69 -6.17
CA ARG A 239 6.67 -3.81 -5.74
C ARG A 239 7.93 -3.85 -6.58
N LEU A 240 9.09 -3.86 -5.93
CA LEU A 240 10.37 -3.99 -6.59
C LEU A 240 10.73 -5.47 -6.81
N HIS A 241 11.63 -5.72 -7.75
CA HIS A 241 12.32 -7.00 -7.85
C HIS A 241 13.18 -7.25 -6.61
N CYS A 242 13.52 -8.53 -6.36
CA CYS A 242 14.58 -8.85 -5.40
C CYS A 242 15.85 -8.10 -5.78
N PRO A 243 16.58 -7.53 -4.79
CA PRO A 243 17.85 -6.85 -5.04
C PRO A 243 18.87 -7.80 -5.66
N PRO A 244 19.68 -7.34 -6.61
CA PRO A 244 20.77 -8.15 -7.14
C PRO A 244 21.73 -8.63 -6.05
N GLY A 245 21.99 -9.94 -5.99
CA GLY A 245 22.88 -10.52 -4.99
C GLY A 245 22.23 -10.86 -3.64
N ASP A 246 20.97 -10.51 -3.42
CA ASP A 246 20.21 -10.88 -2.23
C ASP A 246 19.65 -12.30 -2.37
N VAL A 247 20.47 -13.28 -1.99
CA VAL A 247 20.20 -14.71 -2.21
C VAL A 247 19.07 -15.26 -1.35
N SER A 248 18.73 -14.58 -0.26
CA SER A 248 17.66 -14.94 0.65
C SER A 248 16.28 -14.45 0.19
N CYS A 249 16.24 -13.55 -0.80
CA CYS A 249 15.00 -13.03 -1.37
C CYS A 249 14.36 -14.07 -2.29
N THR A 250 13.11 -14.38 -2.01
CA THR A 250 12.30 -15.26 -2.91
C THR A 250 11.59 -14.39 -3.93
N ALA A 251 12.05 -14.44 -5.18
CA ALA A 251 11.44 -13.68 -6.27
C ALA A 251 10.00 -14.13 -6.53
N GLN A 252 9.14 -13.19 -6.86
CA GLN A 252 7.81 -13.48 -7.37
C GLN A 252 7.91 -13.88 -8.85
N ASP A 253 7.04 -14.79 -9.30
CA ASP A 253 6.96 -15.17 -10.71
C ASP A 253 6.86 -13.96 -11.63
N PRO A 254 7.42 -14.02 -12.84
CA PRO A 254 7.26 -12.96 -13.82
C PRO A 254 5.78 -12.59 -14.05
N VAL A 255 5.51 -11.36 -14.43
CA VAL A 255 4.16 -10.99 -14.85
C VAL A 255 3.78 -11.79 -16.10
N PRO A 256 2.52 -12.23 -16.23
CA PRO A 256 2.05 -12.89 -17.44
C PRO A 256 2.32 -12.04 -18.69
N PRO A 257 2.56 -12.65 -19.86
CA PRO A 257 2.74 -11.92 -21.10
C PRO A 257 1.49 -11.11 -21.46
N GLY A 258 1.68 -10.04 -22.26
CA GLY A 258 0.60 -9.15 -22.68
C GLY A 258 0.40 -7.95 -21.76
N ASP A 259 -0.55 -7.11 -22.13
CA ASP A 259 -0.88 -5.87 -21.42
C ASP A 259 -1.93 -6.04 -20.31
N GLY A 260 -2.60 -7.20 -20.26
CA GLY A 260 -3.67 -7.49 -19.31
C GLY A 260 -4.94 -6.64 -19.50
N CYS A 261 -5.16 -6.16 -20.75
CA CYS A 261 -6.39 -5.46 -21.15
C CYS A 261 -7.32 -6.42 -21.94
N ASP A 262 -7.57 -7.56 -21.36
CA ASP A 262 -8.29 -8.69 -21.95
C ASP A 262 -9.43 -9.17 -21.03
N ALA A 263 -10.07 -10.28 -21.41
CA ALA A 263 -11.19 -10.88 -20.67
C ALA A 263 -10.86 -11.17 -19.19
N GLY A 264 -9.58 -11.38 -18.83
CA GLY A 264 -9.18 -11.54 -17.44
C GLY A 264 -9.38 -10.27 -16.61
N LEU A 265 -9.36 -9.09 -17.24
CA LEU A 265 -9.73 -7.84 -16.59
C LEU A 265 -11.24 -7.73 -16.40
N ASP A 266 -12.05 -8.24 -17.34
CA ASP A 266 -13.51 -8.14 -17.29
C ASP A 266 -14.09 -8.89 -16.10
N TRP A 267 -13.47 -10.01 -15.67
CA TRP A 267 -13.87 -10.76 -14.50
C TRP A 267 -13.98 -9.88 -13.24
N TRP A 268 -13.09 -8.90 -13.07
CA TRP A 268 -13.09 -8.01 -11.90
C TRP A 268 -14.35 -7.16 -11.75
N PHE A 269 -15.18 -7.07 -12.80
CA PHE A 269 -16.42 -6.29 -12.84
C PHE A 269 -17.67 -7.17 -12.78
N THR A 270 -17.52 -8.48 -12.56
CA THR A 270 -18.63 -9.41 -12.31
C THR A 270 -19.14 -9.29 -10.87
N ASP A 271 -20.39 -9.73 -10.65
CA ASP A 271 -20.96 -9.77 -9.30
C ASP A 271 -20.11 -10.58 -8.32
N GLU A 272 -19.52 -11.68 -8.79
CA GLU A 272 -18.64 -12.52 -7.98
C GLU A 272 -17.42 -11.74 -7.44
N ALA A 273 -16.76 -10.97 -8.29
CA ALA A 273 -15.59 -10.18 -7.92
C ALA A 273 -15.95 -8.94 -7.09
N LEU A 274 -17.10 -8.31 -7.40
CA LEU A 274 -17.56 -7.12 -6.70
C LEU A 274 -18.18 -7.43 -5.33
N ASN A 275 -18.81 -8.59 -5.18
CA ASN A 275 -19.51 -9.01 -3.96
C ASN A 275 -19.06 -10.43 -3.54
N PRO A 276 -17.76 -10.63 -3.22
CA PRO A 276 -17.25 -11.93 -2.84
C PRO A 276 -17.99 -12.45 -1.61
N LYS A 277 -18.40 -13.72 -1.65
CA LYS A 277 -19.01 -14.37 -0.49
C LYS A 277 -17.97 -14.44 0.64
N PRO A 278 -18.38 -14.22 1.89
CA PRO A 278 -17.50 -14.47 3.03
C PRO A 278 -17.02 -15.95 2.97
N GLY A 279 -15.69 -16.13 3.05
CA GLY A 279 -15.08 -17.46 3.14
C GLY A 279 -15.25 -18.08 4.53
#